data_b5418fbafe583f007f1b287925b3c11a
#
_entry.id   b5418fbafe583f007f1b287925b3c11a
#
_cell.length_a   1.000
_cell.length_b   1.000
_cell.length_c   1.000
_cell.angle_alpha   90.00
_cell.angle_beta   90.00
_cell.angle_gamma   90.00
#
_symmetry.space_group_name_H-M   'P 1'
#
loop_
_entity.id
_entity.type
_entity.pdbx_description
1 polymer ?
#
loop_
_entity_poly.entity_id
_entity_poly.type
_entity_poly.pdbx_seq_one_letter_code
_entity_poly.pdbx_strand_id
1 'polypeptide(L)'
;MRKTVLITGATSGFGKAFAQKFAANNCNVIITGRRAERLQALQQELETTHQVQVLPLVFDVQDKKAVDEAIGSLPETWRNIDVLINNAGLALGRDYFDEAPMEDWETMIDTNVKGLLYVSKAVIPFMTARKQGHIINLGSVAGKEVYEKGNVYCATKYAVNALTQSMRIDLLRHKIKVTAIHPGAAETEFSTVRFKGNEEVAGKVYEGFEPLSAEDVADIVWYTTTLPAHVCINDLVVTCTAQANAIYFHKEG
;
A
#
# COMPACT_ATOMS: atom_id res chain seq x y z
N MET A 1 -7.13 24.73 1.39
CA MET A 1 -5.80 24.11 1.40
C MET A 1 -5.84 22.82 0.58
N ARG A 2 -4.74 22.50 -0.10
CA ARG A 2 -4.58 21.19 -0.76
C ARG A 2 -4.52 20.09 0.29
N LYS A 3 -5.10 18.91 0.01
CA LYS A 3 -4.93 17.73 0.87
C LYS A 3 -3.48 17.27 0.84
N THR A 4 -3.00 16.74 1.96
CA THR A 4 -1.68 16.10 2.08
C THR A 4 -1.87 14.59 2.22
N VAL A 5 -1.17 13.82 1.40
CA VAL A 5 -1.25 12.36 1.35
C VAL A 5 0.13 11.76 1.60
N LEU A 6 0.26 10.88 2.59
CA LEU A 6 1.48 10.11 2.82
C LEU A 6 1.32 8.71 2.23
N ILE A 7 2.28 8.31 1.39
CA ILE A 7 2.25 7.03 0.66
C ILE A 7 3.54 6.27 0.94
N THR A 8 3.41 5.07 1.51
CA THR A 8 4.57 4.19 1.72
C THR A 8 4.83 3.31 0.50
N GLY A 9 6.12 3.06 0.20
CA GLY A 9 6.51 2.24 -0.95
C GLY A 9 6.20 2.88 -2.30
N ALA A 10 6.40 4.20 -2.42
CA ALA A 10 6.04 4.99 -3.62
C ALA A 10 7.00 4.85 -4.81
N THR A 11 8.05 4.03 -4.69
CA THR A 11 9.09 3.93 -5.74
C THR A 11 8.74 3.04 -6.93
N SER A 12 7.60 2.35 -6.90
CA SER A 12 7.12 1.46 -7.98
C SER A 12 5.66 1.04 -7.76
N GLY A 13 5.10 0.35 -8.76
CA GLY A 13 3.79 -0.30 -8.71
C GLY A 13 2.68 0.61 -8.20
N PHE A 14 1.83 0.06 -7.34
CA PHE A 14 0.70 0.81 -6.79
C PHE A 14 1.12 2.12 -6.10
N GLY A 15 2.20 2.12 -5.32
CA GLY A 15 2.63 3.31 -4.60
C GLY A 15 2.99 4.48 -5.53
N LYS A 16 3.65 4.20 -6.67
CA LYS A 16 3.91 5.20 -7.71
C LYS A 16 2.61 5.69 -8.33
N ALA A 17 1.73 4.78 -8.73
CA ALA A 17 0.44 5.12 -9.31
C ALA A 17 -0.45 5.94 -8.35
N PHE A 18 -0.44 5.64 -7.04
CA PHE A 18 -1.12 6.47 -6.04
C PHE A 18 -0.53 7.88 -6.01
N ALA A 19 0.80 8.02 -5.97
CA ALA A 19 1.43 9.33 -5.94
C ALA A 19 1.05 10.17 -7.17
N GLN A 20 1.07 9.57 -8.36
CA GLN A 20 0.65 10.19 -9.61
C GLN A 20 -0.84 10.57 -9.58
N LYS A 21 -1.72 9.66 -9.16
CA LYS A 21 -3.17 9.90 -9.09
C LYS A 21 -3.52 11.03 -8.14
N PHE A 22 -2.95 11.04 -6.94
CA PHE A 22 -3.22 12.09 -5.96
C PHE A 22 -2.63 13.44 -6.38
N ALA A 23 -1.43 13.47 -6.96
CA ALA A 23 -0.83 14.69 -7.51
C ALA A 23 -1.66 15.27 -8.65
N ALA A 24 -2.12 14.44 -9.60
CA ALA A 24 -3.01 14.83 -10.70
C ALA A 24 -4.34 15.43 -10.21
N ASN A 25 -4.77 15.06 -9.00
CA ASN A 25 -5.95 15.60 -8.34
C ASN A 25 -5.63 16.70 -7.32
N ASN A 26 -4.54 17.43 -7.54
CA ASN A 26 -4.16 18.64 -6.79
C ASN A 26 -3.91 18.39 -5.29
N CYS A 27 -3.38 17.21 -4.91
CA CYS A 27 -2.93 16.91 -3.56
C CYS A 27 -1.41 17.10 -3.44
N ASN A 28 -0.95 17.58 -2.30
CA ASN A 28 0.47 17.48 -1.93
C ASN A 28 0.76 16.04 -1.47
N VAL A 29 1.93 15.52 -1.80
CA VAL A 29 2.25 14.12 -1.50
C VAL A 29 3.56 13.98 -0.74
N ILE A 30 3.54 13.18 0.33
CA ILE A 30 4.72 12.68 1.01
C ILE A 30 4.95 11.27 0.47
N ILE A 31 6.05 11.08 -0.25
CA ILE A 31 6.41 9.80 -0.88
C ILE A 31 7.54 9.14 -0.11
N THR A 32 7.38 7.87 0.26
CA THR A 32 8.41 7.20 1.04
C THR A 32 8.89 5.89 0.39
N GLY A 33 10.12 5.52 0.67
CA GLY A 33 10.73 4.30 0.16
C GLY A 33 12.23 4.23 0.43
N ARG A 34 12.85 3.12 0.03
CA ARG A 34 14.30 2.88 0.25
C ARG A 34 15.18 3.44 -0.87
N ARG A 35 14.63 3.58 -2.08
CA ARG A 35 15.36 3.94 -3.31
C ARG A 35 15.33 5.45 -3.50
N ALA A 36 16.33 6.16 -2.96
CA ALA A 36 16.40 7.63 -2.96
C ALA A 36 16.28 8.22 -4.37
N GLU A 37 17.03 7.69 -5.34
CA GLU A 37 17.03 8.17 -6.72
C GLU A 37 15.65 8.08 -7.37
N ARG A 38 14.91 6.98 -7.12
CA ARG A 38 13.54 6.83 -7.65
C ARG A 38 12.55 7.79 -7.00
N LEU A 39 12.72 8.09 -5.70
CA LEU A 39 11.90 9.10 -5.03
C LEU A 39 12.17 10.49 -5.57
N GLN A 40 13.44 10.85 -5.83
CA GLN A 40 13.81 12.14 -6.40
C GLN A 40 13.27 12.30 -7.83
N ALA A 41 13.40 11.26 -8.67
CA ALA A 41 12.84 11.26 -10.02
C ALA A 41 11.31 11.44 -10.01
N LEU A 42 10.61 10.71 -9.11
CA LEU A 42 9.16 10.83 -8.97
C LEU A 42 8.77 12.22 -8.44
N GLN A 43 9.51 12.79 -7.50
CA GLN A 43 9.30 14.16 -7.03
C GLN A 43 9.34 15.15 -8.20
N GLN A 44 10.41 15.13 -9.00
CA GLN A 44 10.57 16.02 -10.16
C GLN A 44 9.44 15.86 -11.17
N GLU A 45 9.07 14.60 -11.48
CA GLU A 45 7.95 14.27 -12.36
C GLU A 45 6.66 14.94 -11.89
N LEU A 46 6.29 14.72 -10.61
CA LEU A 46 5.02 15.19 -10.07
C LEU A 46 4.96 16.71 -9.89
N GLU A 47 6.03 17.32 -9.42
CA GLU A 47 6.11 18.78 -9.23
C GLU A 47 6.05 19.51 -10.57
N THR A 48 6.74 18.99 -11.60
CA THR A 48 6.75 19.59 -12.94
C THR A 48 5.39 19.44 -13.63
N THR A 49 4.78 18.22 -13.54
CA THR A 49 3.56 17.92 -14.28
C THR A 49 2.31 18.50 -13.64
N HIS A 50 2.24 18.50 -12.31
CA HIS A 50 1.00 18.80 -11.57
C HIS A 50 1.07 20.07 -10.72
N GLN A 51 2.24 20.73 -10.61
CA GLN A 51 2.44 21.94 -9.81
C GLN A 51 2.01 21.79 -8.34
N VAL A 52 2.21 20.58 -7.78
CA VAL A 52 1.98 20.25 -6.38
C VAL A 52 3.31 20.22 -5.61
N GLN A 53 3.25 20.22 -4.29
CA GLN A 53 4.45 20.01 -3.47
C GLN A 53 4.62 18.50 -3.22
N VAL A 54 5.87 18.04 -3.32
CA VAL A 54 6.23 16.64 -3.06
C VAL A 54 7.37 16.57 -2.05
N LEU A 55 7.20 15.81 -0.98
CA LEU A 55 8.22 15.59 0.04
C LEU A 55 8.70 14.12 0.00
N PRO A 56 9.90 13.85 -0.49
CA PRO A 56 10.48 12.51 -0.44
C PRO A 56 11.08 12.24 0.95
N LEU A 57 10.75 11.07 1.53
CA LEU A 57 11.35 10.57 2.77
C LEU A 57 12.00 9.21 2.50
N VAL A 58 13.30 9.12 2.66
CA VAL A 58 14.07 7.90 2.42
C VAL A 58 14.20 7.11 3.73
N PHE A 59 13.48 6.00 3.85
CA PHE A 59 13.62 5.05 4.95
C PHE A 59 13.09 3.66 4.57
N ASP A 60 13.51 2.65 5.32
CA ASP A 60 12.88 1.33 5.29
C ASP A 60 11.79 1.27 6.36
N VAL A 61 10.59 0.82 5.97
CA VAL A 61 9.47 0.66 6.92
C VAL A 61 9.75 -0.40 7.99
N GLN A 62 10.72 -1.31 7.77
CA GLN A 62 11.16 -2.30 8.76
C GLN A 62 11.95 -1.68 9.92
N ASP A 63 12.59 -0.53 9.68
CA ASP A 63 13.35 0.19 10.70
C ASP A 63 12.47 1.18 11.46
N LYS A 64 12.00 0.73 12.64
CA LYS A 64 11.14 1.57 13.50
C LYS A 64 11.78 2.92 13.84
N LYS A 65 13.09 2.96 14.09
CA LYS A 65 13.79 4.19 14.47
C LYS A 65 13.83 5.17 13.30
N ALA A 66 14.17 4.69 12.10
CA ALA A 66 14.16 5.51 10.90
C ALA A 66 12.76 6.05 10.57
N VAL A 67 11.70 5.24 10.76
CA VAL A 67 10.31 5.68 10.61
C VAL A 67 9.95 6.79 11.61
N ASP A 68 10.27 6.59 12.91
CA ASP A 68 9.96 7.56 13.96
C ASP A 68 10.71 8.89 13.73
N GLU A 69 11.99 8.83 13.34
CA GLU A 69 12.80 10.02 13.03
C GLU A 69 12.29 10.76 11.80
N ALA A 70 12.01 10.05 10.70
CA ALA A 70 11.56 10.67 9.45
C ALA A 70 10.18 11.34 9.60
N ILE A 71 9.23 10.66 10.24
CA ILE A 71 7.87 11.20 10.42
C ILE A 71 7.83 12.24 11.54
N GLY A 72 8.56 12.03 12.63
CA GLY A 72 8.65 12.96 13.76
C GLY A 72 9.31 14.31 13.40
N SER A 73 10.25 14.29 12.44
CA SER A 73 10.95 15.49 11.94
C SER A 73 10.20 16.23 10.83
N LEU A 74 8.98 15.82 10.45
CA LEU A 74 8.21 16.50 9.43
C LEU A 74 8.06 18.01 9.75
N PRO A 75 8.35 18.89 8.77
CA PRO A 75 8.03 20.31 8.88
C PRO A 75 6.54 20.52 9.22
N GLU A 76 6.23 21.56 9.96
CA GLU A 76 4.85 21.81 10.43
C GLU A 76 3.84 21.89 9.27
N THR A 77 4.25 22.42 8.13
CA THR A 77 3.44 22.51 6.91
C THR A 77 3.03 21.16 6.34
N TRP A 78 3.76 20.08 6.68
CA TRP A 78 3.51 18.71 6.22
C TRP A 78 2.81 17.82 7.26
N ARG A 79 2.62 18.31 8.49
CA ARG A 79 1.98 17.54 9.57
C ARG A 79 0.47 17.37 9.42
N ASN A 80 -0.16 18.15 8.54
CA ASN A 80 -1.59 18.05 8.26
C ASN A 80 -1.89 16.92 7.26
N ILE A 81 -1.52 15.69 7.62
CA ILE A 81 -1.73 14.50 6.78
C ILE A 81 -3.21 14.14 6.76
N ASP A 82 -3.88 14.28 5.62
CA ASP A 82 -5.29 13.97 5.43
C ASP A 82 -5.53 12.51 5.08
N VAL A 83 -4.59 11.89 4.35
CA VAL A 83 -4.66 10.49 3.96
C VAL A 83 -3.32 9.82 4.20
N LEU A 84 -3.34 8.66 4.86
CA LEU A 84 -2.21 7.74 4.95
C LEU A 84 -2.50 6.51 4.10
N ILE A 85 -1.62 6.18 3.16
CA ILE A 85 -1.70 4.96 2.36
C ILE A 85 -0.54 4.03 2.76
N ASN A 86 -0.85 3.04 3.58
CA ASN A 86 0.05 1.96 3.93
C ASN A 86 0.10 0.96 2.77
N ASN A 87 0.95 1.26 1.79
CA ASN A 87 1.12 0.47 0.59
C ASN A 87 2.39 -0.40 0.61
N ALA A 88 3.44 0.03 1.32
CA ALA A 88 4.66 -0.76 1.41
C ALA A 88 4.38 -2.19 1.82
N GLY A 89 4.77 -3.14 0.98
CA GLY A 89 4.53 -4.55 1.18
C GLY A 89 5.16 -5.37 0.06
N LEU A 90 5.44 -6.64 0.35
CA LEU A 90 6.02 -7.57 -0.60
C LEU A 90 5.55 -9.01 -0.33
N ALA A 91 5.75 -9.87 -1.31
CA ALA A 91 5.79 -11.32 -1.14
C ALA A 91 7.17 -11.82 -1.57
N LEU A 92 7.65 -12.88 -0.95
CA LEU A 92 8.89 -13.56 -1.31
C LEU A 92 8.64 -15.06 -1.43
N GLY A 93 9.11 -15.63 -2.53
CA GLY A 93 8.99 -17.03 -2.83
C GLY A 93 7.56 -17.50 -3.13
N ARG A 94 7.47 -18.74 -3.57
CA ARG A 94 6.24 -19.51 -3.75
C ARG A 94 6.57 -20.99 -3.54
N ASP A 95 7.00 -21.30 -2.31
CA ASP A 95 7.49 -22.61 -1.91
C ASP A 95 6.47 -23.30 -1.01
N TYR A 96 6.56 -24.61 -0.87
CA TYR A 96 5.78 -25.32 0.14
C TYR A 96 6.21 -24.91 1.56
N PHE A 97 5.36 -25.16 2.53
CA PHE A 97 5.58 -24.67 3.90
C PHE A 97 6.84 -25.24 4.55
N ASP A 98 7.19 -26.46 4.22
CA ASP A 98 8.40 -27.18 4.69
C ASP A 98 9.67 -26.84 3.91
N GLU A 99 9.55 -26.14 2.77
CA GLU A 99 10.67 -25.78 1.89
C GLU A 99 11.03 -24.27 1.96
N ALA A 100 10.08 -23.45 2.38
CA ALA A 100 10.24 -21.99 2.34
C ALA A 100 11.32 -21.48 3.31
N PRO A 101 12.22 -20.58 2.86
CA PRO A 101 13.24 -19.98 3.72
C PRO A 101 12.63 -19.11 4.83
N MET A 102 13.16 -19.23 6.05
CA MET A 102 12.71 -18.44 7.21
C MET A 102 12.94 -16.94 7.00
N GLU A 103 14.03 -16.56 6.34
CA GLU A 103 14.39 -15.18 6.05
C GLU A 103 13.36 -14.48 5.17
N ASP A 104 12.74 -15.22 4.23
CA ASP A 104 11.64 -14.71 3.40
C ASP A 104 10.40 -14.42 4.28
N TRP A 105 10.11 -15.29 5.24
CA TRP A 105 9.00 -15.13 6.16
C TRP A 105 9.19 -13.93 7.10
N GLU A 106 10.37 -13.82 7.71
CA GLU A 106 10.72 -12.70 8.58
C GLU A 106 10.62 -11.38 7.81
N THR A 107 11.17 -11.32 6.59
CA THR A 107 11.08 -10.13 5.74
C THR A 107 9.64 -9.74 5.40
N MET A 108 8.77 -10.73 5.10
CA MET A 108 7.35 -10.47 4.84
C MET A 108 6.62 -9.96 6.09
N ILE A 109 6.89 -10.52 7.27
CA ILE A 109 6.29 -10.08 8.54
C ILE A 109 6.76 -8.66 8.87
N ASP A 110 8.07 -8.42 8.79
CA ASP A 110 8.67 -7.13 9.13
C ASP A 110 8.17 -6.01 8.22
N THR A 111 8.04 -6.27 6.91
CA THR A 111 7.54 -5.29 5.96
C THR A 111 6.02 -5.10 6.06
N ASN A 112 5.26 -6.20 5.90
CA ASN A 112 3.81 -6.12 5.67
C ASN A 112 3.02 -5.86 6.95
N VAL A 113 3.55 -6.28 8.12
CA VAL A 113 2.88 -6.16 9.41
C VAL A 113 3.54 -5.10 10.28
N LYS A 114 4.82 -5.29 10.65
CA LYS A 114 5.50 -4.35 11.54
C LYS A 114 5.66 -2.98 10.88
N GLY A 115 6.05 -2.92 9.59
CA GLY A 115 6.19 -1.68 8.85
C GLY A 115 4.90 -0.86 8.81
N LEU A 116 3.76 -1.52 8.54
CA LEU A 116 2.45 -0.89 8.59
C LEU A 116 2.15 -0.31 9.99
N LEU A 117 2.45 -1.09 11.05
CA LEU A 117 2.24 -0.64 12.43
C LEU A 117 3.11 0.56 12.79
N TYR A 118 4.40 0.54 12.43
CA TYR A 118 5.33 1.63 12.74
C TYR A 118 4.89 2.94 12.09
N VAL A 119 4.62 2.92 10.79
CA VAL A 119 4.17 4.12 10.07
C VAL A 119 2.82 4.61 10.59
N SER A 120 1.85 3.70 10.79
CA SER A 120 0.54 4.07 11.33
C SER A 120 0.67 4.72 12.71
N LYS A 121 1.48 4.13 13.61
CA LYS A 121 1.70 4.64 14.96
C LYS A 121 2.33 6.04 14.96
N ALA A 122 3.22 6.31 14.03
CA ALA A 122 3.87 7.61 13.88
C ALA A 122 2.93 8.69 13.31
N VAL A 123 2.02 8.33 12.37
CA VAL A 123 1.12 9.28 11.69
C VAL A 123 -0.16 9.55 12.46
N ILE A 124 -0.74 8.54 13.13
CA ILE A 124 -2.04 8.65 13.85
C ILE A 124 -2.11 9.87 14.79
N PRO A 125 -1.07 10.26 15.56
CA PRO A 125 -1.14 11.44 16.43
C PRO A 125 -1.51 12.74 15.70
N PHE A 126 -1.02 12.94 14.47
CA PHE A 126 -1.35 14.12 13.65
C PHE A 126 -2.83 14.13 13.24
N MET A 127 -3.39 12.97 12.93
CA MET A 127 -4.80 12.84 12.56
C MET A 127 -5.73 12.98 13.78
N THR A 128 -5.38 12.35 14.92
CA THR A 128 -6.20 12.39 16.14
C THR A 128 -6.27 13.77 16.74
N ALA A 129 -5.18 14.55 16.71
CA ALA A 129 -5.16 15.95 17.16
C ALA A 129 -6.17 16.81 16.41
N ARG A 130 -6.37 16.56 15.11
CA ARG A 130 -7.32 17.29 14.26
C ARG A 130 -8.72 16.66 14.22
N LYS A 131 -8.89 15.44 14.77
CA LYS A 131 -10.10 14.62 14.63
C LYS A 131 -10.52 14.44 13.15
N GLN A 132 -9.56 14.29 12.29
CA GLN A 132 -9.75 14.17 10.83
C GLN A 132 -8.61 13.36 10.23
N GLY A 133 -8.94 12.40 9.35
CA GLY A 133 -7.98 11.61 8.61
C GLY A 133 -8.63 10.41 7.94
N HIS A 134 -7.89 9.83 6.99
CA HIS A 134 -8.28 8.59 6.34
C HIS A 134 -7.05 7.68 6.20
N ILE A 135 -7.07 6.53 6.83
CA ILE A 135 -6.02 5.51 6.71
C ILE A 135 -6.50 4.46 5.71
N ILE A 136 -5.68 4.18 4.71
CA ILE A 136 -5.93 3.16 3.70
C ILE A 136 -4.82 2.12 3.78
N ASN A 137 -5.18 0.87 4.06
CA ASN A 137 -4.25 -0.24 4.16
C ASN A 137 -4.38 -1.16 2.95
N LEU A 138 -3.28 -1.40 2.24
CA LEU A 138 -3.23 -2.33 1.11
C LEU A 138 -3.17 -3.77 1.60
N GLY A 139 -4.35 -4.41 1.57
CA GLY A 139 -4.51 -5.83 1.76
C GLY A 139 -4.13 -6.64 0.51
N SER A 140 -4.90 -7.69 0.25
CA SER A 140 -4.88 -8.54 -0.95
C SER A 140 -6.05 -9.53 -0.84
N VAL A 141 -6.47 -10.12 -1.95
CA VAL A 141 -7.32 -11.33 -1.93
C VAL A 141 -6.69 -12.45 -1.08
N ALA A 142 -5.35 -12.48 -0.98
CA ALA A 142 -4.59 -13.35 -0.08
C ALA A 142 -4.89 -13.14 1.41
N GLY A 143 -5.49 -12.02 1.79
CA GLY A 143 -5.99 -11.73 3.14
C GLY A 143 -7.47 -12.10 3.34
N LYS A 144 -8.10 -12.71 2.34
CA LYS A 144 -9.48 -13.22 2.36
C LYS A 144 -9.53 -14.73 2.19
N GLU A 145 -8.63 -15.26 1.39
CA GLU A 145 -8.53 -16.69 1.10
C GLU A 145 -7.08 -17.14 1.06
N VAL A 146 -6.80 -18.28 1.65
CA VAL A 146 -5.48 -18.91 1.60
C VAL A 146 -5.37 -19.77 0.35
N TYR A 147 -4.22 -19.73 -0.31
CA TYR A 147 -3.93 -20.55 -1.48
C TYR A 147 -2.62 -21.33 -1.31
N GLU A 148 -2.46 -22.39 -2.07
CA GLU A 148 -1.26 -23.24 -2.05
C GLU A 148 0.01 -22.41 -2.27
N LYS A 149 1.03 -22.64 -1.43
CA LYS A 149 2.30 -21.90 -1.41
C LYS A 149 2.17 -20.40 -1.12
N GLY A 150 1.01 -19.97 -0.55
CA GLY A 150 0.76 -18.61 -0.10
C GLY A 150 1.22 -18.35 1.34
N ASN A 151 1.34 -19.39 2.12
CA ASN A 151 1.81 -19.49 3.52
C ASN A 151 1.87 -18.16 4.29
N VAL A 152 3.06 -17.66 4.65
CA VAL A 152 3.23 -16.44 5.47
C VAL A 152 2.78 -15.18 4.74
N TYR A 153 2.86 -15.10 3.41
CA TYR A 153 2.26 -13.97 2.69
C TYR A 153 0.76 -13.84 2.99
N CYS A 154 0.00 -14.95 2.87
CA CYS A 154 -1.41 -14.95 3.25
C CYS A 154 -1.60 -14.54 4.71
N ALA A 155 -0.82 -15.10 5.63
CA ALA A 155 -0.89 -14.75 7.05
C ALA A 155 -0.67 -13.26 7.29
N THR A 156 0.33 -12.63 6.63
CA THR A 156 0.56 -11.18 6.75
C THR A 156 -0.62 -10.36 6.21
N LYS A 157 -1.27 -10.80 5.13
CA LYS A 157 -2.42 -10.10 4.55
C LYS A 157 -3.70 -10.28 5.37
N TYR A 158 -3.87 -11.44 6.04
CA TYR A 158 -4.90 -11.62 7.07
C TYR A 158 -4.63 -10.70 8.28
N ALA A 159 -3.37 -10.59 8.72
CA ALA A 159 -3.00 -9.66 9.78
C ALA A 159 -3.34 -8.20 9.41
N VAL A 160 -3.03 -7.75 8.18
CA VAL A 160 -3.40 -6.41 7.68
C VAL A 160 -4.92 -6.20 7.74
N ASN A 161 -5.71 -7.22 7.35
CA ASN A 161 -7.17 -7.15 7.43
C ASN A 161 -7.65 -6.98 8.88
N ALA A 162 -7.14 -7.79 9.81
CA ALA A 162 -7.48 -7.71 11.23
C ALA A 162 -7.06 -6.37 11.85
N LEU A 163 -5.83 -5.90 11.56
CA LEU A 163 -5.34 -4.60 12.02
C LEU A 163 -6.18 -3.44 11.49
N THR A 164 -6.63 -3.51 10.23
CA THR A 164 -7.51 -2.48 9.66
C THR A 164 -8.84 -2.41 10.40
N GLN A 165 -9.43 -3.55 10.76
CA GLN A 165 -10.66 -3.61 11.54
C GLN A 165 -10.45 -3.04 12.95
N SER A 166 -9.35 -3.41 13.63
CA SER A 166 -9.00 -2.90 14.95
C SER A 166 -8.77 -1.39 14.94
N MET A 167 -8.00 -0.88 13.98
CA MET A 167 -7.80 0.57 13.82
C MET A 167 -9.12 1.31 13.63
N ARG A 168 -10.06 0.74 12.86
CA ARG A 168 -11.38 1.36 12.62
C ARG A 168 -12.18 1.49 13.90
N ILE A 169 -12.18 0.47 14.75
CA ILE A 169 -12.86 0.49 16.04
C ILE A 169 -12.21 1.51 16.98
N ASP A 170 -10.90 1.44 17.14
CA ASP A 170 -10.17 2.24 18.13
C ASP A 170 -10.13 3.74 17.78
N LEU A 171 -10.10 4.07 16.47
CA LEU A 171 -10.02 5.44 15.98
C LEU A 171 -11.38 6.08 15.71
N LEU A 172 -12.48 5.34 15.88
CA LEU A 172 -13.85 5.84 15.68
C LEU A 172 -14.13 7.11 16.51
N ARG A 173 -13.69 7.13 17.76
CA ARG A 173 -13.81 8.29 18.67
C ARG A 173 -13.11 9.55 18.17
N HIS A 174 -12.16 9.41 17.25
CA HIS A 174 -11.42 10.51 16.63
C HIS A 174 -11.92 10.86 15.23
N LYS A 175 -13.03 10.25 14.77
CA LYS A 175 -13.61 10.46 13.43
C LYS A 175 -12.64 10.18 12.28
N ILE A 176 -11.69 9.24 12.46
CA ILE A 176 -10.74 8.82 11.45
C ILE A 176 -11.35 7.66 10.68
N LYS A 177 -11.37 7.77 9.35
CA LYS A 177 -11.79 6.69 8.46
C LYS A 177 -10.66 5.67 8.29
N VAL A 178 -10.99 4.38 8.21
CA VAL A 178 -10.01 3.31 7.97
C VAL A 178 -10.58 2.32 6.96
N THR A 179 -9.91 2.22 5.82
CA THR A 179 -10.31 1.40 4.68
C THR A 179 -9.25 0.32 4.41
N ALA A 180 -9.70 -0.92 4.14
CA ALA A 180 -8.87 -1.94 3.52
C ALA A 180 -9.18 -2.04 2.02
N ILE A 181 -8.17 -2.07 1.19
CA ILE A 181 -8.27 -2.39 -0.25
C ILE A 181 -7.57 -3.72 -0.49
N HIS A 182 -8.27 -4.68 -1.10
CA HIS A 182 -7.79 -6.03 -1.33
C HIS A 182 -7.69 -6.32 -2.84
N PRO A 183 -6.61 -5.91 -3.52
CA PRO A 183 -6.43 -6.22 -4.93
C PRO A 183 -6.22 -7.72 -5.17
N GLY A 184 -6.73 -8.19 -6.31
CA GLY A 184 -6.38 -9.48 -6.90
C GLY A 184 -5.07 -9.42 -7.66
N ALA A 185 -5.01 -10.20 -8.75
CA ALA A 185 -3.86 -10.23 -9.65
C ALA A 185 -3.71 -8.87 -10.35
N ALA A 186 -2.56 -8.24 -10.13
CA ALA A 186 -2.22 -6.94 -10.71
C ALA A 186 -0.78 -6.97 -11.21
N GLU A 187 -0.59 -6.53 -12.44
CA GLU A 187 0.73 -6.50 -13.06
C GLU A 187 1.54 -5.30 -12.57
N THR A 188 2.57 -5.57 -11.79
CA THR A 188 3.49 -4.56 -11.23
C THR A 188 4.85 -5.20 -10.94
N GLU A 189 5.84 -4.43 -10.48
CA GLU A 189 7.12 -4.99 -10.00
C GLU A 189 6.96 -6.04 -8.86
N PHE A 190 5.75 -6.20 -8.30
CA PHE A 190 5.49 -7.13 -7.20
C PHE A 190 5.85 -8.58 -7.55
N SER A 191 5.48 -9.05 -8.75
CA SER A 191 5.80 -10.42 -9.20
C SER A 191 7.29 -10.61 -9.39
N THR A 192 7.99 -9.63 -9.97
CA THR A 192 9.45 -9.68 -10.10
C THR A 192 10.14 -9.76 -8.73
N VAL A 193 9.68 -8.98 -7.74
CA VAL A 193 10.20 -9.04 -6.37
C VAL A 193 9.89 -10.41 -5.74
N ARG A 194 8.68 -10.92 -5.89
CA ARG A 194 8.26 -12.22 -5.36
C ARG A 194 9.13 -13.35 -5.85
N PHE A 195 9.46 -13.34 -7.12
CA PHE A 195 10.31 -14.37 -7.74
C PHE A 195 11.80 -13.99 -7.77
N LYS A 196 12.24 -13.10 -6.86
CA LYS A 196 13.65 -12.75 -6.63
C LYS A 196 14.38 -12.33 -7.91
N GLY A 197 13.69 -11.59 -8.80
CA GLY A 197 14.24 -11.08 -10.05
C GLY A 197 14.07 -12.02 -11.26
N ASN A 198 13.41 -13.16 -11.11
CA ASN A 198 13.11 -14.05 -12.23
C ASN A 198 11.93 -13.51 -13.05
N GLU A 199 12.23 -12.73 -14.08
CA GLU A 199 11.22 -12.07 -14.93
C GLU A 199 10.40 -13.07 -15.76
N GLU A 200 11.00 -14.21 -16.18
CA GLU A 200 10.27 -15.24 -16.94
C GLU A 200 9.13 -15.84 -16.10
N VAL A 201 9.42 -16.20 -14.86
CA VAL A 201 8.40 -16.76 -13.95
C VAL A 201 7.38 -15.69 -13.55
N ALA A 202 7.84 -14.45 -13.36
CA ALA A 202 6.96 -13.32 -13.02
C ALA A 202 5.94 -13.04 -14.14
N GLY A 203 6.36 -13.07 -15.42
CA GLY A 203 5.50 -12.86 -16.58
C GLY A 203 4.43 -13.94 -16.74
N LYS A 204 4.79 -15.21 -16.51
CA LYS A 204 3.85 -16.35 -16.61
C LYS A 204 2.65 -16.27 -15.66
N VAL A 205 2.73 -15.45 -14.61
CA VAL A 205 1.60 -15.27 -13.67
C VAL A 205 0.37 -14.74 -14.39
N TYR A 206 0.57 -13.87 -15.38
CA TYR A 206 -0.49 -13.12 -16.05
C TYR A 206 -0.88 -13.68 -17.43
N GLU A 207 -0.28 -14.79 -17.84
CA GLU A 207 -0.59 -15.43 -19.14
C GLU A 207 -2.06 -15.86 -19.20
N GLY A 208 -2.72 -15.51 -20.32
CA GLY A 208 -4.10 -15.93 -20.63
C GLY A 208 -5.20 -15.08 -19.99
N PHE A 209 -4.88 -13.94 -19.38
CA PHE A 209 -5.89 -12.99 -18.91
C PHE A 209 -5.32 -11.56 -18.75
N GLU A 210 -6.18 -10.56 -18.78
CA GLU A 210 -5.84 -9.16 -18.51
C GLU A 210 -5.89 -8.92 -16.99
N PRO A 211 -4.73 -8.68 -16.31
CA PRO A 211 -4.69 -8.38 -14.89
C PRO A 211 -5.13 -6.94 -14.60
N LEU A 212 -5.32 -6.60 -13.32
CA LEU A 212 -5.44 -5.20 -12.91
C LEU A 212 -4.13 -4.46 -13.21
N SER A 213 -4.24 -3.22 -13.65
CA SER A 213 -3.14 -2.26 -13.68
C SER A 213 -2.96 -1.57 -12.32
N ALA A 214 -1.83 -0.90 -12.13
CA ALA A 214 -1.62 -0.07 -10.96
C ALA A 214 -2.58 1.14 -10.93
N GLU A 215 -2.90 1.65 -12.08
CA GLU A 215 -3.82 2.77 -12.31
C GLU A 215 -5.26 2.42 -11.92
N ASP A 216 -5.74 1.22 -12.24
CA ASP A 216 -7.07 0.75 -11.84
C ASP A 216 -7.24 0.78 -10.32
N VAL A 217 -6.23 0.28 -9.61
CA VAL A 217 -6.24 0.29 -8.13
C VAL A 217 -6.09 1.71 -7.59
N ALA A 218 -5.32 2.57 -8.27
CA ALA A 218 -5.18 3.97 -7.87
C ALA A 218 -6.49 4.76 -8.01
N ASP A 219 -7.26 4.51 -9.04
CA ASP A 219 -8.58 5.12 -9.26
C ASP A 219 -9.57 4.74 -8.15
N ILE A 220 -9.57 3.48 -7.77
CA ILE A 220 -10.40 2.97 -6.69
C ILE A 220 -10.00 3.57 -5.34
N VAL A 221 -8.70 3.60 -5.04
CA VAL A 221 -8.18 4.22 -3.81
C VAL A 221 -8.54 5.71 -3.77
N TRP A 222 -8.33 6.43 -4.86
CA TRP A 222 -8.74 7.83 -4.98
C TRP A 222 -10.24 8.01 -4.69
N TYR A 223 -11.10 7.21 -5.33
CA TYR A 223 -12.55 7.28 -5.12
C TYR A 223 -12.94 7.17 -3.64
N THR A 224 -12.32 6.27 -2.88
CA THR A 224 -12.62 6.13 -1.43
C THR A 224 -12.37 7.41 -0.65
N THR A 225 -11.46 8.27 -1.10
CA THR A 225 -11.09 9.54 -0.44
C THR A 225 -11.95 10.72 -0.85
N THR A 226 -12.78 10.58 -1.89
CA THR A 226 -13.68 11.64 -2.40
C THR A 226 -15.05 11.65 -1.70
N LEU A 227 -15.36 10.60 -0.96
CA LEU A 227 -16.64 10.45 -0.28
C LEU A 227 -16.83 11.46 0.87
N PRO A 228 -18.07 11.86 1.18
CA PRO A 228 -18.38 12.74 2.30
C PRO A 228 -17.74 12.29 3.60
N ALA A 229 -17.49 13.22 4.52
CA ALA A 229 -16.76 12.96 5.76
C ALA A 229 -17.39 11.84 6.63
N HIS A 230 -18.71 11.71 6.61
CA HIS A 230 -19.47 10.69 7.38
C HIS A 230 -19.56 9.33 6.68
N VAL A 231 -19.08 9.21 5.43
CA VAL A 231 -19.14 7.96 4.64
C VAL A 231 -17.75 7.33 4.60
N CYS A 232 -17.66 6.05 4.92
CA CYS A 232 -16.43 5.26 4.85
C CYS A 232 -16.72 3.94 4.15
N ILE A 233 -15.94 3.64 3.11
CA ILE A 233 -15.85 2.27 2.58
C ILE A 233 -14.89 1.51 3.49
N ASN A 234 -15.39 0.52 4.19
CA ASN A 234 -14.62 -0.18 5.21
C ASN A 234 -13.68 -1.24 4.60
N ASP A 235 -14.13 -1.91 3.55
CA ASP A 235 -13.47 -3.07 2.98
C ASP A 235 -13.86 -3.20 1.51
N LEU A 236 -12.87 -3.34 0.63
CA LEU A 236 -13.10 -3.43 -0.81
C LEU A 236 -12.19 -4.47 -1.44
N VAL A 237 -12.78 -5.52 -1.99
CA VAL A 237 -12.08 -6.51 -2.82
C VAL A 237 -12.21 -6.09 -4.29
N VAL A 238 -11.09 -6.08 -5.00
CA VAL A 238 -11.01 -5.69 -6.40
C VAL A 238 -10.25 -6.74 -7.18
N THR A 239 -10.89 -7.32 -8.18
CA THR A 239 -10.28 -8.31 -9.08
C THR A 239 -10.50 -7.90 -10.54
N CYS A 240 -9.65 -8.37 -11.43
CA CYS A 240 -9.97 -8.33 -12.87
C CYS A 240 -11.14 -9.26 -13.17
N THR A 241 -11.82 -9.06 -14.29
CA THR A 241 -13.00 -9.86 -14.68
C THR A 241 -12.72 -11.34 -14.87
N ALA A 242 -11.47 -11.69 -15.17
CA ALA A 242 -11.01 -13.06 -15.31
C ALA A 242 -10.72 -13.75 -13.96
N GLN A 243 -10.76 -13.03 -12.83
CA GLN A 243 -10.46 -13.56 -11.51
C GLN A 243 -11.68 -13.54 -10.60
N ALA A 244 -12.19 -14.69 -10.19
CA ALA A 244 -13.31 -14.79 -9.27
C ALA A 244 -12.89 -14.64 -7.79
N ASN A 245 -11.74 -15.21 -7.40
CA ASN A 245 -11.19 -15.17 -6.04
C ASN A 245 -9.67 -15.43 -6.06
N ALA A 246 -9.06 -15.74 -4.93
CA ALA A 246 -7.61 -15.97 -4.85
C ALA A 246 -7.09 -17.17 -5.67
N ILE A 247 -7.98 -18.10 -6.07
CA ILE A 247 -7.63 -19.39 -6.65
C ILE A 247 -8.18 -19.54 -8.07
N TYR A 248 -9.41 -19.09 -8.32
CA TYR A 248 -10.10 -19.33 -9.58
C TYR A 248 -9.90 -18.20 -10.58
N PHE A 249 -9.28 -18.57 -11.71
CA PHE A 249 -9.08 -17.72 -12.87
C PHE A 249 -9.68 -18.37 -14.11
N HIS A 250 -10.30 -17.58 -14.96
CA HIS A 250 -10.58 -17.96 -16.33
C HIS A 250 -9.42 -17.49 -17.21
N LYS A 251 -8.68 -18.43 -17.80
CA LYS A 251 -7.59 -18.17 -18.70
C LYS A 251 -7.99 -18.53 -20.11
N GLU A 252 -7.81 -17.63 -21.04
CA GLU A 252 -7.95 -17.92 -22.46
C GLU A 252 -6.70 -18.70 -22.90
N GLY A 253 -6.92 -19.84 -23.56
CA GLY A 253 -5.87 -20.76 -24.01
C GLY A 253 -5.16 -20.31 -25.29
#